data_d7a0702fcfdca1a09431e8dd6a0ae792
#
_entry.id   d7a0702fcfdca1a09431e8dd6a0ae792
#
_cell.length_a   1.000
_cell.length_b   1.000
_cell.length_c   1.000
_cell.angle_alpha   90.00
_cell.angle_beta   90.00
_cell.angle_gamma   90.00
#
_symmetry.space_group_name_H-M   'P 1'
#
loop_
_entity.id
_entity.type
_entity.pdbx_description
1 polymer ?
#
loop_
_entity_poly.entity_id
_entity_poly.type
_entity_poly.pdbx_seq_one_letter_code
_entity_poly.pdbx_strand_id
1 'polypeptide(L)'
;MDEPAFSGGCACGKVSITITAQPKRVGLCHCMTCRKSHGAAFNPFAVFASQDVLIEGTLKDWESSSGYRRSFCPDCGSHVVGFNNGEVEVSLGSLDRVGALTPQYESWIGRREPWLTALAVPQYRHDRAPVAAEESGDGGSG
;
A
#
# COMPACT_ATOMS: atom_id res chain seq x y z
N MET A 1 2.27 0.07 28.31
CA MET A 1 1.81 -0.21 27.04
C MET A 1 2.23 0.83 26.11
N ASP A 2 2.87 0.45 25.08
CA ASP A 2 3.39 1.42 24.16
C ASP A 2 2.32 1.91 23.23
N GLU A 3 2.46 3.13 22.78
CA GLU A 3 1.55 3.66 21.81
C GLU A 3 1.82 3.04 20.48
N PRO A 4 0.82 2.86 19.63
CA PRO A 4 1.07 2.35 18.31
C PRO A 4 1.87 3.35 17.49
N ALA A 5 2.66 2.85 16.56
CA ALA A 5 3.40 3.71 15.67
C ALA A 5 2.47 4.43 14.71
N PHE A 6 1.42 3.76 14.23
CA PHE A 6 0.46 4.38 13.32
C PHE A 6 -0.94 3.84 13.60
N SER A 7 -1.94 4.65 13.32
CA SER A 7 -3.35 4.27 13.40
C SER A 7 -4.06 4.70 12.14
N GLY A 8 -5.13 4.03 11.81
CA GLY A 8 -5.91 4.39 10.62
C GLY A 8 -7.14 3.54 10.47
N GLY A 9 -7.70 3.53 9.29
CA GLY A 9 -8.88 2.74 8.99
C GLY A 9 -9.62 3.21 7.77
N CYS A 10 -10.87 2.77 7.64
CA CYS A 10 -11.69 3.11 6.49
C CYS A 10 -12.44 4.44 6.73
N ALA A 11 -13.05 4.95 5.68
CA ALA A 11 -13.71 6.25 5.74
C ALA A 11 -14.88 6.27 6.71
N CYS A 12 -15.64 5.17 6.83
CA CYS A 12 -16.80 5.15 7.73
C CYS A 12 -16.43 4.79 9.17
N GLY A 13 -15.18 4.38 9.40
CA GLY A 13 -14.72 4.07 10.74
C GLY A 13 -15.01 2.67 11.23
N LYS A 14 -15.70 1.83 10.44
CA LYS A 14 -16.02 0.49 10.91
C LYS A 14 -14.81 -0.46 10.86
N VAL A 15 -13.81 -0.13 10.06
CA VAL A 15 -12.56 -0.89 10.02
C VAL A 15 -11.47 -0.01 10.58
N SER A 16 -10.72 -0.53 11.55
CA SER A 16 -9.61 0.22 12.13
C SER A 16 -8.31 -0.57 12.01
N ILE A 17 -7.21 0.15 11.93
CA ILE A 17 -5.88 -0.43 11.80
C ILE A 17 -5.01 0.14 12.89
N THR A 18 -4.26 -0.72 13.55
CA THR A 18 -3.27 -0.29 14.52
C THR A 18 -1.95 -0.96 14.17
N ILE A 19 -0.89 -0.18 14.01
CA ILE A 19 0.40 -0.67 13.55
C ILE A 19 1.43 -0.39 14.62
N THR A 20 2.23 -1.41 14.98
CA THR A 20 3.14 -1.31 16.12
C THR A 20 4.60 -1.22 15.71
N ALA A 21 4.91 -1.11 14.43
CA ALA A 21 6.30 -1.09 13.96
C ALA A 21 6.46 -0.11 12.82
N GLN A 22 7.70 0.15 12.44
CA GLN A 22 8.00 0.97 11.28
C GLN A 22 7.84 0.13 10.01
N PRO A 23 7.57 0.75 8.87
CA PRO A 23 7.38 -0.01 7.64
C PRO A 23 8.68 -0.58 7.12
N LYS A 24 8.59 -1.70 6.40
CA LYS A 24 9.72 -2.25 5.70
C LYS A 24 10.09 -1.38 4.52
N ARG A 25 9.13 -0.75 3.88
CA ARG A 25 9.35 0.17 2.77
C ARG A 25 8.08 0.96 2.50
N VAL A 26 8.22 2.09 1.85
CA VAL A 26 7.12 2.97 1.50
C VAL A 26 7.28 3.30 0.02
N GLY A 27 6.24 3.09 -0.76
CA GLY A 27 6.30 3.29 -2.20
C GLY A 27 5.07 3.97 -2.75
N LEU A 28 5.12 4.25 -4.04
CA LEU A 28 4.01 4.85 -4.74
C LEU A 28 3.88 4.11 -6.06
N CYS A 29 2.72 3.52 -6.32
CA CYS A 29 2.52 2.68 -7.50
C CYS A 29 1.53 3.29 -8.46
N HIS A 30 1.92 3.37 -9.74
CA HIS A 30 1.07 3.93 -10.78
C HIS A 30 0.40 2.85 -11.63
N CYS A 31 0.50 1.57 -11.29
CA CYS A 31 -0.01 0.52 -12.16
C CYS A 31 -1.52 0.61 -12.32
N MET A 32 -2.03 0.01 -13.39
CA MET A 32 -3.45 0.12 -13.69
C MET A 32 -4.33 -0.49 -12.60
N THR A 33 -3.89 -1.58 -11.98
CA THR A 33 -4.67 -2.18 -10.90
C THR A 33 -4.75 -1.25 -9.70
N CYS A 34 -3.64 -0.63 -9.32
CA CYS A 34 -3.65 0.31 -8.22
C CYS A 34 -4.53 1.52 -8.54
N ARG A 35 -4.42 2.03 -9.75
CA ARG A 35 -5.24 3.17 -10.16
C ARG A 35 -6.72 2.84 -10.06
N LYS A 36 -7.12 1.70 -10.62
CA LYS A 36 -8.54 1.38 -10.68
C LYS A 36 -9.09 0.94 -9.33
N SER A 37 -8.33 0.19 -8.56
CA SER A 37 -8.83 -0.27 -7.26
C SER A 37 -8.94 0.87 -6.25
N HIS A 38 -8.16 1.91 -6.40
CA HIS A 38 -8.24 3.05 -5.50
C HIS A 38 -9.04 4.22 -6.11
N GLY A 39 -9.41 4.14 -7.36
CA GLY A 39 -10.10 5.24 -8.03
C GLY A 39 -9.27 6.51 -8.03
N ALA A 40 -7.96 6.37 -8.19
CA ALA A 40 -7.05 7.49 -8.11
C ALA A 40 -5.93 7.32 -9.13
N ALA A 41 -5.11 8.33 -9.29
CA ALA A 41 -4.03 8.28 -10.27
C ALA A 41 -2.87 7.40 -9.81
N PHE A 42 -2.77 7.09 -8.53
CA PHE A 42 -1.72 6.26 -7.99
C PHE A 42 -2.10 5.80 -6.59
N ASN A 43 -1.33 4.84 -6.07
CA ASN A 43 -1.53 4.34 -4.72
C ASN A 43 -0.23 4.53 -3.93
N PRO A 44 -0.20 5.41 -2.93
CA PRO A 44 0.93 5.48 -2.02
C PRO A 44 0.69 4.46 -0.91
N PHE A 45 1.71 3.66 -0.58
CA PHE A 45 1.52 2.55 0.34
C PHE A 45 2.75 2.35 1.21
N ALA A 46 2.54 1.70 2.35
CA ALA A 46 3.62 1.27 3.23
C ALA A 46 3.44 -0.20 3.52
N VAL A 47 4.54 -0.94 3.56
CA VAL A 47 4.51 -2.39 3.74
C VAL A 47 5.04 -2.73 5.11
N PHE A 48 4.29 -3.56 5.84
CA PHE A 48 4.63 -3.98 7.20
C PHE A 48 4.60 -5.50 7.28
N ALA A 49 5.29 -6.06 8.27
CA ALA A 49 5.11 -7.47 8.58
C ALA A 49 3.69 -7.66 9.10
N SER A 50 3.03 -8.76 8.73
CA SER A 50 1.62 -8.92 9.09
C SER A 50 1.43 -8.99 10.61
N GLN A 51 2.39 -9.50 11.36
CA GLN A 51 2.21 -9.56 12.81
C GLN A 51 2.24 -8.19 13.47
N ASP A 52 2.67 -7.15 12.74
CA ASP A 52 2.73 -5.81 13.30
C ASP A 52 1.47 -5.00 13.02
N VAL A 53 0.49 -5.57 12.35
CA VAL A 53 -0.71 -4.84 11.95
C VAL A 53 -1.93 -5.53 12.53
N LEU A 54 -2.66 -4.83 13.39
CA LEU A 54 -3.91 -5.33 13.93
C LEU A 54 -5.05 -4.67 13.18
N ILE A 55 -5.94 -5.46 12.62
CA ILE A 55 -7.09 -4.95 11.89
C ILE A 55 -8.34 -5.39 12.60
N GLU A 56 -9.23 -4.45 12.90
CA GLU A 56 -10.49 -4.75 13.54
C GLU A 56 -11.61 -4.29 12.62
N GLY A 57 -12.66 -5.07 12.56
CA GLY A 57 -13.79 -4.81 11.66
C GLY A 57 -13.83 -5.83 10.54
N THR A 58 -14.89 -5.78 9.74
CA THR A 58 -15.10 -6.74 8.67
C THR A 58 -14.54 -6.20 7.37
N LEU A 59 -13.72 -6.99 6.70
CA LEU A 59 -13.20 -6.65 5.38
C LEU A 59 -13.74 -7.63 4.35
N LYS A 60 -13.89 -7.17 3.14
CA LYS A 60 -14.16 -8.00 2.00
C LYS A 60 -12.96 -7.90 1.08
N ASP A 61 -12.62 -8.98 0.38
CA ASP A 61 -11.41 -8.94 -0.43
C ASP A 61 -11.60 -9.63 -1.76
N TRP A 62 -10.64 -9.43 -2.64
CA TRP A 62 -10.56 -10.09 -3.92
C TRP A 62 -9.10 -10.30 -4.28
N GLU A 63 -8.83 -11.32 -5.07
CA GLU A 63 -7.46 -11.63 -5.43
C GLU A 63 -7.13 -10.92 -6.74
N SER A 64 -6.28 -9.91 -6.69
CA SER A 64 -5.95 -9.13 -7.87
C SER A 64 -4.86 -9.80 -8.71
N SER A 65 -4.02 -10.63 -8.09
CA SER A 65 -3.06 -11.45 -8.79
C SER A 65 -2.73 -12.60 -7.86
N SER A 66 -2.03 -13.59 -8.36
CA SER A 66 -1.78 -14.80 -7.58
C SER A 66 -1.11 -14.45 -6.25
N GLY A 67 -1.76 -14.81 -5.17
CA GLY A 67 -1.22 -14.58 -3.83
C GLY A 67 -1.35 -13.16 -3.32
N TYR A 68 -1.95 -12.25 -4.06
CA TYR A 68 -2.10 -10.88 -3.62
C TYR A 68 -3.59 -10.57 -3.46
N ARG A 69 -4.01 -10.29 -2.24
CA ARG A 69 -5.42 -10.02 -1.96
C ARG A 69 -5.57 -8.58 -1.54
N ARG A 70 -6.54 -7.90 -2.14
CA ARG A 70 -6.86 -6.50 -1.80
C ARG A 70 -8.14 -6.47 -1.01
N SER A 71 -8.13 -5.75 0.10
CA SER A 71 -9.24 -5.78 1.04
C SER A 71 -9.84 -4.41 1.23
N PHE A 72 -11.14 -4.36 1.38
CA PHE A 72 -11.86 -3.10 1.48
C PHE A 72 -13.01 -3.22 2.47
N CYS A 73 -13.47 -2.09 2.96
CA CYS A 73 -14.61 -2.05 3.86
C CYS A 73 -15.89 -2.29 3.06
N PRO A 74 -16.69 -3.29 3.41
CA PRO A 74 -17.91 -3.56 2.64
C PRO A 74 -18.99 -2.50 2.80
N ASP A 75 -18.88 -1.66 3.83
CA ASP A 75 -19.91 -0.65 4.05
C ASP A 75 -19.59 0.67 3.35
N CYS A 76 -18.36 1.10 3.29
CA CYS A 76 -18.03 2.37 2.65
C CYS A 76 -17.17 2.21 1.40
N GLY A 77 -16.67 1.00 1.14
CA GLY A 77 -15.89 0.75 -0.06
C GLY A 77 -14.44 1.20 -0.01
N SER A 78 -13.97 1.74 1.10
CA SER A 78 -12.58 2.18 1.19
C SER A 78 -11.64 1.00 1.01
N HIS A 79 -10.66 1.12 0.11
CA HIS A 79 -9.59 0.16 0.09
C HIS A 79 -8.75 0.41 1.34
N VAL A 80 -8.43 -0.62 2.08
CA VAL A 80 -7.76 -0.44 3.35
C VAL A 80 -6.38 -1.05 3.32
N VAL A 81 -6.26 -2.34 2.96
CA VAL A 81 -4.98 -3.04 2.98
C VAL A 81 -4.90 -4.06 1.86
N GLY A 82 -3.70 -4.50 1.57
CA GLY A 82 -3.45 -5.65 0.72
C GLY A 82 -2.60 -6.65 1.48
N PHE A 83 -2.77 -7.93 1.17
CA PHE A 83 -2.02 -9.00 1.84
C PHE A 83 -1.21 -9.76 0.81
N ASN A 84 0.06 -10.04 1.11
CA ASN A 84 0.91 -10.78 0.22
C ASN A 84 2.09 -11.38 0.98
N ASN A 85 2.16 -12.70 1.04
CA ASN A 85 3.33 -13.38 1.61
C ASN A 85 3.76 -12.88 2.98
N GLY A 86 2.84 -12.83 3.92
CA GLY A 86 3.18 -12.44 5.29
C GLY A 86 3.40 -10.96 5.46
N GLU A 87 3.11 -10.18 4.43
CA GLU A 87 3.19 -8.72 4.51
C GLU A 87 1.83 -8.11 4.34
N VAL A 88 1.64 -6.96 4.96
CA VAL A 88 0.43 -6.17 4.81
C VAL A 88 0.83 -4.84 4.21
N GLU A 89 0.17 -4.48 3.10
CA GLU A 89 0.40 -3.23 2.42
C GLU A 89 -0.73 -2.29 2.80
N VAL A 90 -0.42 -1.21 3.47
CA VAL A 90 -1.42 -0.26 3.96
C VAL A 90 -1.34 1.00 3.11
N SER A 91 -2.47 1.43 2.57
CA SER A 91 -2.50 2.67 1.80
C SER A 91 -2.24 3.84 2.72
N LEU A 92 -1.39 4.77 2.31
CA LEU A 92 -1.08 5.92 3.16
C LEU A 92 -2.32 6.75 3.45
N GLY A 93 -3.26 6.78 2.53
CA GLY A 93 -4.51 7.50 2.75
C GLY A 93 -5.38 6.91 3.84
N SER A 94 -5.11 5.65 4.24
CA SER A 94 -5.85 5.03 5.33
C SER A 94 -5.26 5.38 6.70
N LEU A 95 -4.10 6.02 6.75
CA LEU A 95 -3.50 6.42 8.02
C LEU A 95 -4.09 7.73 8.48
N ASP A 96 -4.30 7.86 9.79
CA ASP A 96 -4.96 9.04 10.33
C ASP A 96 -4.06 10.27 10.27
N ARG A 97 -2.75 10.11 10.39
CA ARG A 97 -1.87 11.26 10.46
C ARG A 97 -1.30 11.57 9.08
N VAL A 98 -1.66 12.73 8.56
CA VAL A 98 -1.13 13.19 7.29
C VAL A 98 0.37 13.47 7.46
N GLY A 99 1.16 13.05 6.48
CA GLY A 99 2.59 13.28 6.51
C GLY A 99 3.37 12.32 7.38
N ALA A 100 2.72 11.24 7.85
CA ALA A 100 3.41 10.28 8.69
C ALA A 100 4.55 9.57 7.97
N LEU A 101 4.36 9.28 6.69
CA LEU A 101 5.35 8.54 5.89
C LEU A 101 5.50 9.18 4.52
N THR A 102 6.66 9.01 3.92
CA THR A 102 6.96 9.56 2.61
C THR A 102 7.43 8.44 1.69
N PRO A 103 6.93 8.37 0.46
CA PRO A 103 7.39 7.33 -0.46
C PRO A 103 8.89 7.41 -0.72
N GLN A 104 9.51 6.24 -0.79
CA GLN A 104 10.94 6.11 -1.01
C GLN A 104 11.25 5.73 -2.45
N TYR A 105 10.23 5.41 -3.24
CA TYR A 105 10.38 5.07 -4.65
C TYR A 105 9.02 5.17 -5.34
N GLU A 106 9.05 5.23 -6.68
CA GLU A 106 7.83 5.12 -7.48
C GLU A 106 7.97 3.95 -8.43
N SER A 107 6.91 3.16 -8.57
CA SER A 107 6.91 2.00 -9.45
C SER A 107 5.85 2.16 -10.53
N TRP A 108 6.02 1.41 -11.62
CA TRP A 108 5.10 1.41 -12.76
C TRP A 108 4.92 2.80 -13.33
N ILE A 109 6.04 3.52 -13.47
CA ILE A 109 5.98 4.92 -13.88
C ILE A 109 5.54 5.09 -15.32
N GLY A 110 5.52 4.03 -16.11
CA GLY A 110 4.97 4.13 -17.47
C GLY A 110 3.49 4.44 -17.47
N ARG A 111 2.81 4.27 -16.33
CA ARG A 111 1.38 4.59 -16.22
C ARG A 111 1.15 5.87 -15.44
N ARG A 112 2.21 6.64 -15.14
CA ARG A 112 2.03 7.90 -14.43
C ARG A 112 1.29 8.88 -15.30
N GLU A 113 0.32 9.57 -14.73
CA GLU A 113 -0.39 10.61 -15.45
C GLU A 113 0.59 11.70 -15.88
N PRO A 114 0.48 12.22 -17.11
CA PRO A 114 1.45 13.21 -17.59
C PRO A 114 1.49 14.50 -16.78
N TRP A 115 0.41 14.82 -16.05
CA TRP A 115 0.37 16.05 -15.26
C TRP A 115 0.98 15.86 -13.88
N LEU A 116 1.42 14.64 -13.51
CA LEU A 116 2.05 14.42 -12.23
C LEU A 116 3.55 14.54 -12.37
N THR A 117 4.17 15.26 -11.45
CA THR A 117 5.63 15.39 -11.41
C THR A 117 6.20 14.26 -10.58
N ALA A 118 7.27 13.65 -11.05
CA ALA A 118 7.93 12.58 -10.32
C ALA A 118 8.51 13.11 -9.02
N LEU A 119 8.47 12.30 -7.97
CA LEU A 119 9.16 12.63 -6.74
C LEU A 119 10.67 12.44 -6.94
N ALA A 120 11.46 13.07 -6.10
CA ALA A 120 12.92 12.95 -6.19
C ALA A 120 13.37 11.67 -5.48
N VAL A 121 12.96 10.54 -6.01
CA VAL A 121 13.25 9.21 -5.48
C VAL A 121 13.49 8.28 -6.66
N PRO A 122 14.05 7.09 -6.42
CA PRO A 122 14.21 6.11 -7.50
C PRO A 122 12.91 5.82 -8.22
N GLN A 123 13.00 5.68 -9.54
CA GLN A 123 11.86 5.50 -10.41
C GLN A 123 11.98 4.18 -11.15
N TYR A 124 10.96 3.35 -11.12
CA TYR A 124 11.00 2.03 -11.75
C TYR A 124 9.90 1.91 -12.78
N ARG A 125 10.25 1.38 -13.95
CA ARG A 125 9.27 1.21 -15.00
C ARG A 125 8.23 0.19 -14.63
N HIS A 126 8.60 -0.84 -13.90
CA HIS A 126 7.69 -1.88 -13.41
C HIS A 126 7.81 -1.93 -11.91
N ASP A 127 7.94 -3.11 -11.33
CA ASP A 127 8.07 -3.21 -9.89
C ASP A 127 9.42 -2.67 -9.43
N ARG A 128 9.51 -2.38 -8.15
CA ARG A 128 10.74 -1.92 -7.54
C ARG A 128 11.84 -2.95 -7.80
N ALA A 129 13.00 -2.48 -8.20
CA ALA A 129 14.10 -3.39 -8.42
C ALA A 129 14.58 -3.96 -7.09
N PRO A 130 14.96 -5.24 -7.06
CA PRO A 130 15.49 -5.82 -5.85
C PRO A 130 16.80 -5.18 -5.46
N VAL A 131 17.10 -5.22 -4.17
CA VAL A 131 18.33 -4.70 -3.71
C VAL A 131 19.38 -5.71 -3.81
N ALA A 132 20.57 -5.34 -3.90
CA ALA A 132 21.68 -6.22 -3.91
C ALA A 132 21.48 -7.23 -4.96
N ALA A 133 21.96 -8.15 -5.09
CA ALA A 133 21.99 -9.06 -6.15
C ALA A 133 20.72 -9.78 -6.41
N GLU A 134 19.62 -9.42 -5.91
CA GLU A 134 18.45 -10.11 -6.24
C GLU A 134 18.10 -9.82 -7.60
N GLU A 135 17.53 -10.72 -8.32
CA GLU A 135 17.17 -10.42 -9.55
C GLU A 135 15.85 -10.60 -9.84
N SER A 136 15.13 -11.08 -9.67
CA SER A 136 13.91 -11.31 -10.17
C SER A 136 13.11 -10.23 -10.06
N GLY A 137 12.87 -9.51 -9.77
CA GLY A 137 12.16 -8.40 -9.67
C GLY A 137 10.82 -8.24 -10.17
N ASP A 138 10.22 -9.17 -10.82
CA ASP A 138 8.98 -8.91 -11.31
C ASP A 138 7.95 -9.33 -10.51
N GLY A 139 7.75 -9.00 -9.37
CA GLY A 139 6.79 -9.44 -8.49
C GLY A 139 5.42 -9.19 -8.86
N GLY A 140 5.13 -8.40 -9.61
CA GLY A 140 3.79 -8.25 -9.98
C GLY A 140 2.95 -7.58 -9.01
N SER A 141 3.45 -6.74 -8.24
CA SER A 141 2.62 -6.10 -7.30
C SER A 141 1.78 -5.09 -7.96
N GLY A 142 1.90 -4.91 -9.12
CA GLY A 142 1.13 -3.96 -9.81
C GLY A 142 -0.31 -4.17 -9.87
#